data_d8c8ea04e20bc7e436b3be471148273b
#
_entry.id   d8c8ea04e20bc7e436b3be471148273b
#
_cell.length_a   1.000
_cell.length_b   1.000
_cell.length_c   1.000
_cell.angle_alpha   90.00
_cell.angle_beta   90.00
_cell.angle_gamma   90.00
#
_symmetry.space_group_name_H-M   'P 1'
#
loop_
_entity.id
_entity.type
_entity.pdbx_description
1 polymer ?
#
loop_
_entity_poly.entity_id
_entity_poly.type
_entity_poly.pdbx_seq_one_letter_code
_entity_poly.pdbx_strand_id
1 'polypeptide(L)'
;MALPPLNERRTTTAFTHTMKLNHLSFPSANTAVTAKFFEEQLSFTIAGTWEQSYILKRAGFDVVIEHVSTPIPQWPQNFHLGFELPDLSAVRVLYERFKTEGVEMETDIFNNGCGSRFFCREPGGLMFEINTRTDAAPEYQGTFDN
;
A
#
# COMPACT_ATOMS: atom_id res chain seq x y z
N MET A 1 -36.46 -18.69 -28.78
CA MET A 1 -35.15 -19.33 -28.58
C MET A 1 -34.89 -19.39 -27.08
N ALA A 2 -35.05 -20.55 -26.46
CA ALA A 2 -34.94 -20.70 -25.01
C ALA A 2 -33.48 -20.80 -24.61
N LEU A 3 -33.08 -20.07 -23.57
CA LEU A 3 -31.76 -20.18 -22.96
C LEU A 3 -31.61 -21.56 -22.31
N PRO A 4 -30.45 -22.22 -22.43
CA PRO A 4 -30.22 -23.51 -21.80
C PRO A 4 -30.25 -23.37 -20.26
N PRO A 5 -30.64 -24.41 -19.51
CA PRO A 5 -30.72 -24.34 -18.07
C PRO A 5 -29.32 -24.19 -17.43
N LEU A 6 -29.20 -23.26 -16.51
CA LEU A 6 -28.01 -22.98 -15.69
C LEU A 6 -27.79 -24.08 -14.64
N ASN A 7 -27.53 -25.32 -15.06
CA ASN A 7 -27.29 -26.39 -14.08
C ASN A 7 -26.20 -27.38 -14.54
N GLU A 8 -25.08 -26.84 -15.03
CA GLU A 8 -23.84 -27.59 -14.95
C GLU A 8 -23.08 -27.06 -13.74
N ARG A 9 -23.21 -27.74 -12.62
CA ARG A 9 -22.25 -27.60 -11.52
C ARG A 9 -20.89 -27.95 -12.10
N ARG A 10 -20.12 -26.94 -12.51
CA ARG A 10 -18.68 -27.11 -12.67
C ARG A 10 -18.19 -27.59 -11.32
N THR A 11 -17.79 -28.86 -11.26
CA THR A 11 -16.94 -29.35 -10.19
C THR A 11 -15.62 -28.58 -10.29
N THR A 12 -15.58 -27.44 -9.66
CA THR A 12 -14.31 -26.69 -9.43
C THR A 12 -13.51 -27.62 -8.53
N THR A 13 -12.50 -28.28 -9.09
CA THR A 13 -11.48 -28.96 -8.29
C THR A 13 -10.97 -27.93 -7.30
N ALA A 14 -11.22 -28.15 -6.00
CA ALA A 14 -10.82 -27.22 -4.97
C ALA A 14 -9.30 -27.02 -5.08
N PHE A 15 -8.87 -25.76 -5.23
CA PHE A 15 -7.46 -25.42 -5.26
C PHE A 15 -6.90 -25.74 -3.86
N THR A 16 -6.05 -26.76 -3.76
CA THR A 16 -5.58 -27.29 -2.46
C THR A 16 -4.32 -26.63 -1.94
N HIS A 17 -3.72 -25.73 -2.73
CA HIS A 17 -2.51 -25.01 -2.34
C HIS A 17 -2.86 -23.65 -1.73
N THR A 18 -2.17 -23.30 -0.64
CA THR A 18 -2.26 -21.96 -0.06
C THR A 18 -1.52 -20.98 -0.98
N MET A 19 -2.21 -19.93 -1.40
CA MET A 19 -1.64 -18.86 -2.22
C MET A 19 -1.20 -17.73 -1.29
N LYS A 20 0.04 -17.27 -1.44
CA LYS A 20 0.60 -16.15 -0.69
C LYS A 20 0.70 -14.92 -1.58
N LEU A 21 0.19 -13.77 -1.13
CA LEU A 21 0.55 -12.49 -1.71
C LEU A 21 2.01 -12.19 -1.31
N ASN A 22 2.93 -12.16 -2.26
CA ASN A 22 4.36 -12.02 -1.96
C ASN A 22 4.93 -10.65 -2.34
N HIS A 23 4.35 -9.94 -3.29
CA HIS A 23 4.78 -8.61 -3.68
C HIS A 23 3.66 -7.81 -4.35
N LEU A 24 3.86 -6.50 -4.38
CA LEU A 24 3.14 -5.56 -5.22
C LEU A 24 4.13 -4.91 -6.19
N SER A 25 3.79 -4.85 -7.48
CA SER A 25 4.54 -4.13 -8.49
C SER A 25 3.77 -2.88 -8.92
N PHE A 26 4.44 -1.75 -9.02
CA PHE A 26 3.85 -0.51 -9.50
C PHE A 26 4.85 0.37 -10.27
N PRO A 27 4.37 1.18 -11.23
CA PRO A 27 5.21 2.00 -12.06
C PRO A 27 5.63 3.30 -11.35
N SER A 28 6.84 3.79 -11.68
CA SER A 28 7.28 5.15 -11.35
C SER A 28 8.11 5.73 -12.49
N ALA A 29 7.89 6.99 -12.83
CA ALA A 29 8.71 7.72 -13.80
C ALA A 29 10.09 8.10 -13.21
N ASN A 30 10.24 8.11 -11.88
CA ASN A 30 11.50 8.33 -11.18
C ASN A 30 11.67 7.28 -10.07
N THR A 31 12.03 6.09 -10.48
CA THR A 31 12.15 4.93 -9.60
C THR A 31 13.17 5.11 -8.49
N ALA A 32 14.28 5.82 -8.75
CA ALA A 32 15.31 6.08 -7.74
C ALA A 32 14.79 6.94 -6.59
N VAL A 33 14.02 7.99 -6.90
CA VAL A 33 13.41 8.88 -5.88
C VAL A 33 12.33 8.14 -5.11
N THR A 34 11.49 7.36 -5.79
CA THR A 34 10.47 6.52 -5.15
C THR A 34 11.12 5.46 -4.25
N ALA A 35 12.15 4.75 -4.72
CA ALA A 35 12.86 3.73 -3.93
C ALA A 35 13.48 4.33 -2.67
N LYS A 36 14.11 5.51 -2.79
CA LYS A 36 14.68 6.22 -1.65
C LYS A 36 13.61 6.62 -0.62
N PHE A 37 12.46 7.08 -1.07
CA PHE A 37 11.34 7.37 -0.17
C PHE A 37 10.89 6.13 0.62
N PHE A 38 10.74 4.99 -0.04
CA PHE A 38 10.40 3.72 0.62
C PHE A 38 11.47 3.30 1.64
N GLU A 39 12.75 3.47 1.30
CA GLU A 39 13.85 3.11 2.19
C GLU A 39 13.91 4.02 3.42
N GLU A 40 13.88 5.34 3.22
CA GLU A 40 14.04 6.32 4.29
C GLU A 40 12.78 6.50 5.16
N GLN A 41 11.59 6.41 4.56
CA GLN A 41 10.34 6.75 5.24
C GLN A 41 9.53 5.53 5.69
N LEU A 42 9.65 4.42 4.98
CA LEU A 42 8.78 3.25 5.18
C LEU A 42 9.54 1.99 5.61
N SER A 43 10.83 2.12 5.94
CA SER A 43 11.69 1.04 6.45
C SER A 43 11.81 -0.16 5.51
N PHE A 44 11.82 0.08 4.20
CA PHE A 44 12.19 -0.93 3.22
C PHE A 44 13.70 -0.96 3.00
N THR A 45 14.20 -2.08 2.51
CA THR A 45 15.60 -2.23 2.09
C THR A 45 15.65 -2.52 0.60
N ILE A 46 16.46 -1.77 -0.15
CA ILE A 46 16.70 -2.04 -1.56
C ILE A 46 17.47 -3.35 -1.68
N ALA A 47 16.85 -4.37 -2.27
CA ALA A 47 17.41 -5.72 -2.42
C ALA A 47 18.03 -5.96 -3.80
N GLY A 48 17.61 -5.22 -4.82
CA GLY A 48 18.12 -5.37 -6.18
C GLY A 48 17.62 -4.28 -7.11
N THR A 49 18.35 -4.11 -8.22
CA THR A 49 18.02 -3.18 -9.29
C THR A 49 18.23 -3.84 -10.65
N TRP A 50 17.39 -3.53 -11.61
CA TRP A 50 17.59 -3.92 -13.03
C TRP A 50 16.92 -2.86 -13.92
N GLU A 51 17.56 -2.48 -15.00
CA GLU A 51 17.01 -1.56 -16.00
C GLU A 51 16.25 -0.35 -15.41
N GLN A 52 16.79 0.28 -14.38
CA GLN A 52 16.18 1.39 -13.62
C GLN A 52 14.97 1.01 -12.77
N SER A 53 14.67 -0.28 -12.60
CA SER A 53 13.66 -0.78 -11.67
C SER A 53 14.29 -1.26 -10.37
N TYR A 54 13.51 -1.35 -9.30
CA TYR A 54 13.97 -1.69 -7.95
C TYR A 54 13.11 -2.77 -7.33
N ILE A 55 13.76 -3.71 -6.63
CA ILE A 55 13.08 -4.59 -5.67
C ILE A 55 13.42 -4.12 -4.26
N LEU A 56 12.39 -3.85 -3.48
CA LEU A 56 12.52 -3.46 -2.09
C LEU A 56 11.87 -4.50 -1.19
N LYS A 57 12.56 -4.83 -0.11
CA LYS A 57 12.14 -5.84 0.86
C LYS A 57 11.76 -5.22 2.20
N ARG A 58 10.71 -5.77 2.78
CA ARG A 58 10.31 -5.51 4.15
C ARG A 58 9.70 -6.79 4.73
N ALA A 59 9.74 -6.95 6.07
CA ALA A 59 9.06 -8.07 6.72
C ALA A 59 7.57 -8.10 6.30
N GLY A 60 7.13 -9.23 5.77
CA GLY A 60 5.75 -9.50 5.37
C GLY A 60 5.36 -9.07 3.96
N PHE A 61 6.11 -8.16 3.30
CA PHE A 61 5.68 -7.63 2.01
C PHE A 61 6.82 -7.00 1.20
N ASP A 62 7.00 -7.47 -0.02
CA ASP A 62 7.98 -6.92 -0.96
C ASP A 62 7.30 -5.97 -1.96
N VAL A 63 8.04 -4.99 -2.44
CA VAL A 63 7.60 -4.03 -3.44
C VAL A 63 8.53 -4.05 -4.63
N VAL A 64 7.97 -3.98 -5.83
CA VAL A 64 8.71 -3.81 -7.08
C VAL A 64 8.33 -2.47 -7.68
N ILE A 65 9.31 -1.59 -7.86
CA ILE A 65 9.11 -0.30 -8.51
C ILE A 65 9.63 -0.41 -9.94
N GLU A 66 8.73 -0.37 -10.90
CA GLU A 66 9.06 -0.54 -12.30
C GLU A 66 9.22 0.80 -13.02
N HIS A 67 10.29 0.91 -13.80
CA HIS A 67 10.53 2.10 -14.61
C HIS A 67 9.50 2.22 -15.73
N VAL A 68 8.97 3.43 -15.92
CA VAL A 68 8.19 3.81 -17.10
C VAL A 68 8.78 5.06 -17.70
N SER A 69 8.91 5.10 -19.02
CA SER A 69 9.60 6.18 -19.70
C SER A 69 8.82 7.49 -19.70
N THR A 70 7.51 7.45 -19.86
CA THR A 70 6.56 8.59 -19.83
C THR A 70 5.15 8.11 -20.15
N PRO A 71 4.09 8.86 -19.79
CA PRO A 71 4.02 9.96 -18.82
C PRO A 71 4.11 9.49 -17.39
N ILE A 72 4.17 10.42 -16.42
CA ILE A 72 4.06 10.09 -15.00
C ILE A 72 2.78 9.27 -14.79
N PRO A 73 2.86 8.11 -14.10
CA PRO A 73 1.69 7.28 -13.87
C PRO A 73 0.57 8.07 -13.17
N GLN A 74 -0.63 7.99 -13.71
CA GLN A 74 -1.81 8.55 -13.06
C GLN A 74 -2.49 7.42 -12.28
N TRP A 75 -2.55 7.59 -10.96
CA TRP A 75 -3.16 6.61 -10.09
C TRP A 75 -4.68 6.74 -10.09
N PRO A 76 -5.43 5.62 -10.12
CA PRO A 76 -6.87 5.66 -9.92
C PRO A 76 -7.24 6.32 -8.60
N GLN A 77 -8.38 7.00 -8.57
CA GLN A 77 -8.91 7.58 -7.33
C GLN A 77 -8.99 6.51 -6.24
N ASN A 78 -8.57 6.86 -5.04
CA ASN A 78 -8.55 6.01 -3.84
C ASN A 78 -7.59 4.81 -3.89
N PHE A 79 -6.82 4.61 -4.96
CA PHE A 79 -5.76 3.58 -4.91
C PHE A 79 -4.65 4.02 -3.94
N HIS A 80 -4.36 3.19 -2.95
CA HIS A 80 -3.32 3.47 -1.96
C HIS A 80 -2.77 2.19 -1.33
N LEU A 81 -1.62 2.29 -0.69
CA LEU A 81 -1.06 1.29 0.21
C LEU A 81 -1.29 1.73 1.65
N GLY A 82 -1.67 0.80 2.52
CA GLY A 82 -1.84 1.05 3.95
C GLY A 82 -0.68 0.49 4.77
N PHE A 83 -0.17 1.30 5.70
CA PHE A 83 0.84 0.92 6.68
C PHE A 83 0.32 1.17 8.08
N GLU A 84 0.35 0.13 8.90
CA GLU A 84 -0.14 0.21 10.27
C GLU A 84 1.00 0.50 11.25
N LEU A 85 0.75 1.40 12.18
CA LEU A 85 1.61 1.73 13.32
C LEU A 85 0.98 1.22 14.63
N PRO A 86 1.80 0.99 15.67
CA PRO A 86 1.32 0.39 16.91
C PRO A 86 0.21 1.16 17.61
N ASP A 87 0.21 2.49 17.52
CA ASP A 87 -0.73 3.36 18.24
C ASP A 87 -0.83 4.76 17.64
N LEU A 88 -1.77 5.55 18.16
CA LEU A 88 -1.99 6.93 17.72
C LEU A 88 -0.78 7.85 17.97
N SER A 89 0.00 7.59 19.02
CA SER A 89 1.21 8.39 19.29
C SER A 89 2.23 8.23 18.17
N ALA A 90 2.45 7.00 17.69
CA ALA A 90 3.32 6.70 16.56
C ALA A 90 2.81 7.34 15.26
N VAL A 91 1.48 7.33 15.03
CA VAL A 91 0.86 8.01 13.88
C VAL A 91 1.15 9.51 13.91
N ARG A 92 0.97 10.16 15.07
CA ARG A 92 1.24 11.60 15.24
C ARG A 92 2.71 11.95 15.02
N VAL A 93 3.62 11.16 15.57
CA VAL A 93 5.06 11.38 15.39
C VAL A 93 5.45 11.32 13.93
N LEU A 94 4.97 10.30 13.20
CA LEU A 94 5.25 10.17 11.77
C LEU A 94 4.60 11.28 10.94
N TYR A 95 3.38 11.68 11.28
CA TYR A 95 2.68 12.78 10.64
C TYR A 95 3.48 14.10 10.71
N GLU A 96 3.94 14.47 11.91
CA GLU A 96 4.73 15.70 12.10
C GLU A 96 6.09 15.62 11.39
N ARG A 97 6.73 14.45 11.40
CA ARG A 97 7.96 14.23 10.64
C ARG A 97 7.73 14.43 9.14
N PHE A 98 6.71 13.82 8.57
CA PHE A 98 6.41 13.95 7.14
C PHE A 98 6.12 15.40 6.74
N LYS A 99 5.37 16.15 7.55
CA LYS A 99 5.16 17.58 7.33
C LYS A 99 6.47 18.37 7.35
N THR A 100 7.33 18.12 8.32
CA THR A 100 8.63 18.79 8.46
C THR A 100 9.56 18.48 7.29
N GLU A 101 9.53 17.26 6.78
CA GLU A 101 10.35 16.81 5.65
C GLU A 101 9.74 17.16 4.28
N GLY A 102 8.59 17.82 4.24
CA GLY A 102 7.95 18.28 3.01
C GLY A 102 7.27 17.18 2.20
N VAL A 103 6.87 16.08 2.83
CA VAL A 103 6.03 15.06 2.19
C VAL A 103 4.69 15.68 1.83
N GLU A 104 4.17 15.37 0.65
CA GLU A 104 2.86 15.82 0.19
C GLU A 104 1.75 15.18 1.02
N MET A 105 1.09 15.99 1.84
CA MET A 105 0.01 15.53 2.73
C MET A 105 -1.34 15.70 2.05
N GLU A 106 -2.11 14.62 1.94
CA GLU A 106 -3.48 14.64 1.39
C GLU A 106 -4.51 15.01 2.45
N THR A 107 -4.30 14.57 3.69
CA THR A 107 -5.23 14.83 4.80
C THR A 107 -4.48 15.16 6.08
N ASP A 108 -5.16 15.82 7.01
CA ASP A 108 -4.79 15.78 8.42
C ASP A 108 -5.10 14.41 9.02
N ILE A 109 -4.69 14.18 10.27
CA ILE A 109 -5.09 12.97 11.01
C ILE A 109 -6.58 13.02 11.29
N PHE A 110 -7.29 11.94 10.98
CA PHE A 110 -8.71 11.79 11.27
C PHE A 110 -9.05 10.35 11.68
N ASN A 111 -10.22 10.17 12.32
CA ASN A 111 -10.78 8.86 12.65
C ASN A 111 -12.28 8.90 12.40
N ASN A 112 -12.75 8.04 11.49
CA ASN A 112 -14.17 7.88 11.16
C ASN A 112 -14.73 6.53 11.66
N GLY A 113 -14.11 5.96 12.70
CA GLY A 113 -14.44 4.66 13.26
C GLY A 113 -13.47 3.54 12.86
N CYS A 114 -12.77 3.66 11.74
CA CYS A 114 -11.84 2.62 11.26
C CYS A 114 -10.42 2.73 11.83
N GLY A 115 -10.21 3.54 12.85
CA GLY A 115 -8.90 3.86 13.42
C GLY A 115 -8.33 5.18 12.90
N SER A 116 -7.47 5.80 13.69
CA SER A 116 -6.81 7.05 13.33
C SER A 116 -5.84 6.86 12.17
N ARG A 117 -5.87 7.76 11.21
CA ARG A 117 -5.07 7.69 9.99
C ARG A 117 -4.89 9.04 9.31
N PHE A 118 -3.93 9.10 8.43
CA PHE A 118 -3.78 10.17 7.45
C PHE A 118 -3.31 9.62 6.11
N PHE A 119 -3.51 10.40 5.05
CA PHE A 119 -3.05 10.08 3.71
C PHE A 119 -1.96 11.05 3.27
N CYS A 120 -0.95 10.53 2.58
CA CYS A 120 0.13 11.28 1.98
C CYS A 120 0.54 10.66 0.65
N ARG A 121 1.39 11.37 -0.12
CA ARG A 121 1.91 10.87 -1.39
C ARG A 121 3.43 10.78 -1.39
N GLU A 122 3.95 9.72 -1.98
CA GLU A 122 5.37 9.68 -2.30
C GLU A 122 5.67 10.55 -3.55
N PRO A 123 6.95 10.86 -3.84
CA PRO A 123 7.30 11.78 -4.92
C PRO A 123 6.80 11.41 -6.32
N GLY A 124 6.53 10.11 -6.58
CA GLY A 124 5.94 9.62 -7.83
C GLY A 124 4.41 9.70 -7.89
N GLY A 125 3.75 10.19 -6.81
CA GLY A 125 2.31 10.41 -6.73
C GLY A 125 1.49 9.25 -6.15
N LEU A 126 2.10 8.10 -5.82
CA LEU A 126 1.40 7.00 -5.17
C LEU A 126 0.96 7.42 -3.77
N MET A 127 -0.31 7.21 -3.46
CA MET A 127 -0.89 7.55 -2.16
C MET A 127 -0.63 6.45 -1.14
N PHE A 128 -0.37 6.86 0.11
CA PHE A 128 -0.27 5.98 1.28
C PHE A 128 -1.29 6.37 2.33
N GLU A 129 -1.80 5.36 3.01
CA GLU A 129 -2.47 5.49 4.29
C GLU A 129 -1.51 5.07 5.40
N ILE A 130 -1.28 5.96 6.36
CA ILE A 130 -0.61 5.62 7.62
C ILE A 130 -1.70 5.57 8.69
N ASN A 131 -1.82 4.45 9.37
CA ASN A 131 -2.93 4.22 10.29
C ASN A 131 -2.52 3.50 11.56
N THR A 132 -3.44 3.47 12.52
CA THR A 132 -3.46 2.51 13.63
C THR A 132 -4.85 1.92 13.76
N ARG A 133 -4.95 0.69 14.26
CA ARG A 133 -6.22 0.01 14.51
C ARG A 133 -6.58 0.00 15.99
N THR A 134 -5.66 0.44 16.86
CA THR A 134 -5.86 0.36 18.30
C THR A 134 -7.03 1.22 18.83
N ASP A 135 -7.37 2.29 18.13
CA ASP A 135 -8.48 3.19 18.42
C ASP A 135 -9.65 3.07 17.42
N ALA A 136 -9.71 1.97 16.68
CA ALA A 136 -10.84 1.65 15.83
C ALA A 136 -12.07 1.27 16.67
N ALA A 137 -13.26 1.55 16.14
CA ALA A 137 -14.50 1.08 16.72
C ALA A 137 -14.54 -0.47 16.74
N PRO A 138 -15.23 -1.10 17.72
CA PRO A 138 -15.20 -2.55 17.91
C PRO A 138 -15.48 -3.37 16.65
N GLU A 139 -16.39 -2.91 15.80
CA GLU A 139 -16.74 -3.58 14.54
C GLU A 139 -15.61 -3.60 13.51
N TYR A 140 -14.60 -2.74 13.65
CA TYR A 140 -13.46 -2.63 12.73
C TYR A 140 -12.13 -3.09 13.32
N GLN A 141 -12.07 -3.47 14.61
CA GLN A 141 -10.81 -3.81 15.27
C GLN A 141 -10.10 -5.02 14.66
N GLY A 142 -10.83 -6.01 14.17
CA GLY A 142 -10.28 -7.21 13.54
C GLY A 142 -9.97 -7.07 12.03
N THR A 143 -10.16 -5.91 11.42
CA THR A 143 -9.82 -5.69 10.00
C THR A 143 -8.31 -5.62 9.81
N PHE A 144 -7.81 -6.35 8.80
CA PHE A 144 -6.37 -6.43 8.42
C PHE A 144 -5.47 -7.20 9.40
N ASP A 145 -6.02 -7.89 10.40
CA ASP A 145 -5.28 -8.88 11.17
C ASP A 145 -4.98 -10.09 10.28
N ASN A 146 -3.68 -10.34 10.03
CA ASN A 146 -3.17 -11.45 9.20
C ASN A 146 -2.25 -12.35 10.00
#